data_88fa708dc47b34e4ef592e6bc06c0647
#
_entry.id   88fa708dc47b34e4ef592e6bc06c0647
#
_cell.length_a   1.000
_cell.length_b   1.000
_cell.length_c   1.000
_cell.angle_alpha   90.00
_cell.angle_beta   90.00
_cell.angle_gamma   90.00
#
_symmetry.space_group_name_H-M   'P 1'
#
loop_
_entity.id
_entity.type
_entity.pdbx_description
1 polymer ?
#
loop_
_entity_poly.entity_id
_entity_poly.type
_entity_poly.pdbx_seq_one_letter_code
_entity_poly.pdbx_strand_id
1 'polypeptide(L)'
;MKKLILLLLFIPLVSFGQEEEITLETKTGDIKGSLLIPSVSEKTPLVLIIAGSGPTDRNGNNPMMKNNSLKMLAKELQKNGIASLRYDKRGVGESKSSALQESDLRFENYVQDVEEWIKLLKKDDRFSNIIVLGHSEGSLIGMIASHKQKPKKFISIAGIGITAADI
;
A
#
# COMPACT_ATOMS: atom_id res chain seq x y z
N MET A 1 2.68 -12.38 -61.02
CA MET A 1 2.49 -11.35 -59.97
C MET A 1 2.04 -12.06 -58.71
N LYS A 2 2.94 -12.22 -57.72
CA LYS A 2 2.63 -12.84 -56.42
C LYS A 2 2.00 -11.78 -55.49
N LYS A 3 0.72 -11.96 -55.11
CA LYS A 3 0.05 -11.08 -54.13
C LYS A 3 0.52 -11.47 -52.76
N LEU A 4 1.26 -10.56 -52.09
CA LEU A 4 1.65 -10.68 -50.69
C LEU A 4 0.43 -10.34 -49.84
N ILE A 5 -0.16 -11.33 -49.18
CA ILE A 5 -1.24 -11.13 -48.21
C ILE A 5 -0.58 -10.83 -46.90
N LEU A 6 -0.61 -9.54 -46.48
CA LEU A 6 -0.15 -9.10 -45.14
C LEU A 6 -1.22 -9.49 -44.11
N LEU A 7 -0.99 -10.58 -43.37
CA LEU A 7 -1.85 -11.01 -42.30
C LEU A 7 -1.56 -10.12 -41.08
N LEU A 8 -2.35 -9.06 -40.84
CA LEU A 8 -2.30 -8.26 -39.64
C LEU A 8 -2.86 -9.10 -38.48
N LEU A 9 -1.97 -9.69 -37.70
CA LEU A 9 -2.30 -10.31 -36.42
C LEU A 9 -2.74 -9.22 -35.46
N PHE A 10 -4.02 -9.06 -35.25
CA PHE A 10 -4.60 -8.26 -34.18
C PHE A 10 -4.36 -9.02 -32.86
N ILE A 11 -3.23 -8.76 -32.19
CA ILE A 11 -3.01 -9.23 -30.83
C ILE A 11 -3.78 -8.24 -29.93
N PRO A 12 -4.85 -8.66 -29.24
CA PRO A 12 -5.49 -7.78 -28.27
C PRO A 12 -4.44 -7.45 -27.20
N LEU A 13 -4.08 -6.18 -27.10
CA LEU A 13 -3.29 -5.68 -25.98
C LEU A 13 -4.17 -5.81 -24.72
N VAL A 14 -4.13 -6.98 -24.09
CA VAL A 14 -4.71 -7.15 -22.76
C VAL A 14 -3.79 -6.35 -21.82
N SER A 15 -4.20 -5.14 -21.49
CA SER A 15 -3.55 -4.34 -20.48
C SER A 15 -3.81 -5.00 -19.12
N PHE A 16 -2.84 -5.76 -18.65
CA PHE A 16 -2.83 -6.19 -17.25
C PHE A 16 -2.49 -4.95 -16.40
N GLY A 17 -3.27 -4.70 -15.37
CA GLY A 17 -2.96 -3.63 -14.43
C GLY A 17 -1.52 -3.76 -13.93
N GLN A 18 -0.79 -2.67 -13.98
CA GLN A 18 0.65 -2.61 -13.72
C GLN A 18 0.91 -2.45 -12.23
N GLU A 19 1.85 -3.22 -11.70
CA GLU A 19 2.42 -2.97 -10.37
C GLU A 19 3.61 -2.02 -10.54
N GLU A 20 3.52 -0.83 -9.93
CA GLU A 20 4.52 0.23 -9.98
C GLU A 20 5.24 0.31 -8.63
N GLU A 21 6.56 0.50 -8.65
CA GLU A 21 7.27 0.90 -7.45
C GLU A 21 7.05 2.38 -7.17
N ILE A 22 6.80 2.71 -5.90
CA ILE A 22 6.63 4.07 -5.43
C ILE A 22 7.48 4.30 -4.19
N THR A 23 8.02 5.48 -4.05
CA THR A 23 8.90 5.86 -2.94
C THR A 23 8.33 7.04 -2.19
N LEU A 24 8.25 6.92 -0.88
CA LEU A 24 8.05 8.04 0.03
C LEU A 24 9.42 8.48 0.56
N GLU A 25 9.87 9.63 0.13
CA GLU A 25 11.08 10.25 0.65
C GLU A 25 10.84 10.82 2.05
N THR A 26 11.66 10.42 3.02
CA THR A 26 11.58 10.93 4.38
C THR A 26 12.94 11.51 4.81
N LYS A 27 12.94 12.29 5.88
CA LYS A 27 14.18 12.87 6.42
C LYS A 27 15.21 11.82 6.87
N THR A 28 14.77 10.61 7.14
CA THR A 28 15.60 9.52 7.68
C THR A 28 15.81 8.39 6.68
N GLY A 29 15.43 8.59 5.41
CA GLY A 29 15.58 7.63 4.32
C GLY A 29 14.25 7.27 3.66
N ASP A 30 14.34 6.49 2.62
CA ASP A 30 13.22 6.16 1.75
C ASP A 30 12.36 5.02 2.27
N ILE A 31 11.05 5.16 2.14
CA ILE A 31 10.07 4.09 2.38
C ILE A 31 9.55 3.63 1.02
N LYS A 32 9.73 2.34 0.73
CA LYS A 32 9.39 1.73 -0.56
C LYS A 32 8.02 1.08 -0.53
N GLY A 33 7.26 1.26 -1.59
CA GLY A 33 5.92 0.70 -1.75
C GLY A 33 5.68 0.12 -3.14
N SER A 34 4.63 -0.68 -3.23
CA SER A 34 4.09 -1.23 -4.48
C SER A 34 2.69 -0.71 -4.69
N LEU A 35 2.51 0.03 -5.76
CA LEU A 35 1.24 0.59 -6.20
C LEU A 35 0.67 -0.32 -7.29
N LEU A 36 -0.50 -0.88 -7.06
CA LEU A 36 -1.19 -1.77 -7.98
C LEU A 36 -2.45 -1.07 -8.50
N ILE A 37 -2.47 -0.77 -9.80
CA ILE A 37 -3.54 0.00 -10.44
C ILE A 37 -4.33 -0.91 -11.38
N PRO A 38 -5.67 -0.91 -11.35
CA PRO A 38 -6.48 -1.62 -12.33
C PRO A 38 -6.39 -0.97 -13.71
N SER A 39 -6.58 -1.76 -14.76
CA SER A 39 -6.63 -1.26 -16.15
C SER A 39 -7.99 -0.61 -16.42
N VAL A 40 -8.17 0.60 -15.94
CA VAL A 40 -9.39 1.39 -16.16
C VAL A 40 -9.01 2.78 -16.69
N SER A 41 -9.90 3.38 -17.46
CA SER A 41 -9.70 4.72 -18.06
C SER A 41 -10.13 5.86 -17.13
N GLU A 42 -10.84 5.56 -16.06
CA GLU A 42 -11.38 6.54 -15.10
C GLU A 42 -10.57 6.58 -13.81
N LYS A 43 -10.71 7.66 -13.05
CA LYS A 43 -10.15 7.76 -11.70
C LYS A 43 -10.69 6.64 -10.82
N THR A 44 -9.80 5.88 -10.21
CA THR A 44 -10.16 4.75 -9.34
C THR A 44 -9.99 5.10 -7.86
N PRO A 45 -10.79 4.52 -6.94
CA PRO A 45 -10.49 4.61 -5.52
C PRO A 45 -9.20 3.85 -5.21
N LEU A 46 -8.41 4.36 -4.25
CA LEU A 46 -7.18 3.72 -3.79
C LEU A 46 -7.28 3.32 -2.33
N VAL A 47 -6.84 2.09 -2.01
CA VAL A 47 -6.69 1.57 -0.64
C VAL A 47 -5.21 1.59 -0.25
N LEU A 48 -4.86 2.41 0.74
CA LEU A 48 -3.56 2.35 1.43
C LEU A 48 -3.62 1.24 2.48
N ILE A 49 -2.82 0.18 2.30
CA ILE A 49 -2.81 -1.01 3.15
C ILE A 49 -1.62 -0.92 4.11
N ILE A 50 -1.91 -0.98 5.42
CA ILE A 50 -0.93 -0.89 6.50
C ILE A 50 -0.78 -2.27 7.15
N ALA A 51 0.45 -2.80 7.13
CA ALA A 51 0.78 -4.09 7.72
C ALA A 51 0.68 -4.08 9.27
N GLY A 52 0.55 -5.25 9.86
CA GLY A 52 0.56 -5.47 11.31
C GLY A 52 1.95 -5.29 11.94
N SER A 53 2.07 -5.64 13.22
CA SER A 53 3.29 -5.50 14.04
C SER A 53 4.49 -6.31 13.51
N GLY A 54 5.67 -6.00 14.08
CA GLY A 54 6.92 -6.68 13.76
C GLY A 54 7.48 -6.36 12.37
N PRO A 55 8.49 -7.11 11.89
CA PRO A 55 9.16 -6.88 10.61
C PRO A 55 8.34 -7.45 9.44
N THR A 56 7.05 -7.09 9.36
CA THR A 56 6.13 -7.53 8.32
C THR A 56 6.29 -6.64 7.09
N ASP A 57 6.62 -7.27 5.94
CA ASP A 57 6.81 -6.60 4.66
C ASP A 57 5.47 -6.17 4.01
N ARG A 58 5.57 -5.46 2.90
CA ARG A 58 4.41 -4.98 2.11
C ARG A 58 3.52 -6.09 1.57
N ASN A 59 4.00 -7.33 1.52
CA ASN A 59 3.24 -8.49 1.06
C ASN A 59 2.52 -9.24 2.18
N GLY A 60 2.79 -8.89 3.44
CA GLY A 60 2.27 -9.57 4.63
C GLY A 60 3.18 -10.69 5.13
N ASN A 61 4.44 -10.75 4.66
CA ASN A 61 5.41 -11.75 5.08
C ASN A 61 6.31 -11.21 6.19
N ASN A 62 6.83 -12.13 6.98
CA ASN A 62 7.88 -11.88 7.97
C ASN A 62 8.90 -13.02 7.97
N PRO A 63 10.01 -12.93 8.72
CA PRO A 63 11.06 -13.97 8.71
C PRO A 63 10.57 -15.38 9.06
N MET A 64 9.47 -15.51 9.81
CA MET A 64 8.93 -16.81 10.26
C MET A 64 7.79 -17.31 9.38
N MET A 65 7.15 -16.46 8.56
CA MET A 65 5.95 -16.82 7.82
C MET A 65 5.86 -16.08 6.48
N LYS A 66 5.62 -16.84 5.41
CA LYS A 66 5.40 -16.31 4.07
C LYS A 66 4.02 -16.73 3.57
N ASN A 67 3.03 -15.84 3.72
CA ASN A 67 1.65 -16.09 3.31
C ASN A 67 1.13 -15.17 2.19
N ASN A 68 1.84 -14.08 1.90
CA ASN A 68 1.47 -13.06 0.90
C ASN A 68 0.04 -12.48 1.08
N SER A 69 -0.50 -12.46 2.27
CA SER A 69 -1.89 -12.08 2.53
C SER A 69 -2.24 -10.69 2.02
N LEU A 70 -1.38 -9.69 2.25
CA LEU A 70 -1.62 -8.31 1.80
C LEU A 70 -1.46 -8.18 0.28
N LYS A 71 -0.54 -8.95 -0.33
CA LYS A 71 -0.42 -9.03 -1.80
C LYS A 71 -1.64 -9.66 -2.44
N MET A 72 -2.19 -10.71 -1.83
CA MET A 72 -3.42 -11.35 -2.31
C MET A 72 -4.60 -10.38 -2.22
N LEU A 73 -4.76 -9.67 -1.10
CA LEU A 73 -5.78 -8.64 -0.95
C LEU A 73 -5.67 -7.56 -2.02
N ALA A 74 -4.46 -7.06 -2.28
CA ALA A 74 -4.23 -6.04 -3.31
C ALA A 74 -4.63 -6.52 -4.72
N LYS A 75 -4.34 -7.79 -5.05
CA LYS A 75 -4.74 -8.38 -6.33
C LYS A 75 -6.26 -8.52 -6.44
N GLU A 76 -6.95 -8.87 -5.37
CA GLU A 76 -8.43 -8.95 -5.39
C GLU A 76 -9.05 -7.55 -5.50
N LEU A 77 -8.50 -6.54 -4.84
CA LEU A 77 -8.92 -5.15 -5.01
C LEU A 77 -8.77 -4.71 -6.48
N GLN A 78 -7.62 -5.00 -7.11
CA GLN A 78 -7.37 -4.68 -8.52
C GLN A 78 -8.39 -5.31 -9.46
N LYS A 79 -8.72 -6.59 -9.28
CA LYS A 79 -9.75 -7.28 -10.07
C LYS A 79 -11.12 -6.62 -9.97
N ASN A 80 -11.38 -5.96 -8.85
CA ASN A 80 -12.62 -5.22 -8.59
C ASN A 80 -12.54 -3.72 -8.91
N GLY A 81 -11.56 -3.30 -9.71
CA GLY A 81 -11.44 -1.90 -10.15
C GLY A 81 -10.93 -0.94 -9.07
N ILE A 82 -10.27 -1.44 -8.03
CA ILE A 82 -9.77 -0.64 -6.91
C ILE A 82 -8.24 -0.70 -6.90
N ALA A 83 -7.59 0.46 -6.93
CA ALA A 83 -6.14 0.55 -6.76
C ALA A 83 -5.73 0.29 -5.31
N SER A 84 -4.49 -0.13 -5.10
CA SER A 84 -3.95 -0.32 -3.76
C SER A 84 -2.48 0.06 -3.68
N LEU A 85 -2.08 0.65 -2.56
CA LEU A 85 -0.68 0.85 -2.18
C LEU A 85 -0.38 0.00 -0.96
N ARG A 86 0.68 -0.80 -1.04
CA ARG A 86 1.31 -1.53 0.06
C ARG A 86 2.74 -1.04 0.20
N TYR A 87 3.24 -0.88 1.39
CA TYR A 87 4.61 -0.40 1.62
C TYR A 87 5.33 -1.22 2.69
N ASP A 88 6.64 -1.29 2.61
CA ASP A 88 7.48 -1.83 3.67
C ASP A 88 7.61 -0.79 4.76
N LYS A 89 7.29 -1.19 5.99
CA LYS A 89 7.48 -0.29 7.13
C LYS A 89 8.96 0.11 7.25
N ARG A 90 9.19 1.19 7.93
CA ARG A 90 10.51 1.71 8.27
C ARG A 90 11.45 0.60 8.77
N GLY A 91 12.62 0.45 8.16
CA GLY A 91 13.60 -0.58 8.51
C GLY A 91 13.28 -2.00 8.00
N VAL A 92 12.15 -2.21 7.32
CA VAL A 92 11.72 -3.53 6.82
C VAL A 92 11.90 -3.62 5.30
N GLY A 93 12.16 -4.81 4.79
CA GLY A 93 12.20 -5.10 3.35
C GLY A 93 13.13 -4.18 2.58
N GLU A 94 12.59 -3.47 1.59
CA GLU A 94 13.33 -2.50 0.78
C GLU A 94 13.43 -1.11 1.44
N SER A 95 12.71 -0.88 2.56
CA SER A 95 12.77 0.36 3.35
C SER A 95 13.87 0.34 4.42
N LYS A 96 14.93 -0.47 4.25
CA LYS A 96 16.04 -0.59 5.23
C LYS A 96 16.78 0.73 5.44
N SER A 97 16.89 1.57 4.41
CA SER A 97 17.55 2.87 4.49
C SER A 97 16.82 3.85 5.41
N SER A 98 15.54 3.64 5.69
CA SER A 98 14.73 4.46 6.59
C SER A 98 14.75 3.98 8.04
N ALA A 99 15.56 2.96 8.37
CA ALA A 99 15.71 2.46 9.73
C ALA A 99 16.21 3.55 10.68
N LEU A 100 15.57 3.66 11.83
CA LEU A 100 16.06 4.44 12.95
C LEU A 100 16.80 3.53 13.93
N GLN A 101 17.63 4.12 14.79
CA GLN A 101 18.13 3.39 15.95
C GLN A 101 16.93 2.96 16.80
N GLU A 102 16.99 1.79 17.42
CA GLU A 102 15.88 1.28 18.24
C GLU A 102 15.51 2.25 19.38
N SER A 103 16.52 2.91 19.96
CA SER A 103 16.32 3.95 20.98
C SER A 103 15.49 5.14 20.51
N ASP A 104 15.47 5.42 19.21
CA ASP A 104 14.84 6.61 18.61
C ASP A 104 13.52 6.28 17.90
N LEU A 105 13.28 5.00 17.64
CA LEU A 105 12.05 4.56 17.00
C LEU A 105 10.87 4.68 17.96
N ARG A 106 9.83 5.36 17.53
CA ARG A 106 8.59 5.57 18.26
C ARG A 106 7.41 5.14 17.42
N PHE A 107 6.33 4.79 18.08
CA PHE A 107 5.06 4.45 17.41
C PHE A 107 4.58 5.59 16.49
N GLU A 108 4.80 6.84 16.93
CA GLU A 108 4.44 8.05 16.18
C GLU A 108 5.18 8.15 14.84
N ASN A 109 6.36 7.55 14.68
CA ASN A 109 7.05 7.53 13.41
C ASN A 109 6.25 6.75 12.36
N TYR A 110 5.66 5.62 12.73
CA TYR A 110 4.80 4.86 11.83
C TYR A 110 3.51 5.61 11.48
N VAL A 111 2.93 6.32 12.45
CA VAL A 111 1.75 7.17 12.20
C VAL A 111 2.10 8.27 11.20
N GLN A 112 3.25 8.95 11.40
CA GLN A 112 3.71 10.01 10.51
C GLN A 112 3.96 9.49 9.10
N ASP A 113 4.56 8.31 8.93
CA ASP A 113 4.76 7.71 7.62
C ASP A 113 3.44 7.50 6.87
N VAL A 114 2.40 7.03 7.56
CA VAL A 114 1.07 6.88 6.98
C VAL A 114 0.45 8.23 6.63
N GLU A 115 0.62 9.25 7.46
CA GLU A 115 0.16 10.60 7.16
C GLU A 115 0.82 11.15 5.88
N GLU A 116 2.12 10.94 5.70
CA GLU A 116 2.84 11.39 4.50
C GLU A 116 2.42 10.57 3.27
N TRP A 117 2.21 9.26 3.38
CA TRP A 117 1.62 8.46 2.31
C TRP A 117 0.25 8.99 1.89
N ILE A 118 -0.65 9.29 2.84
CA ILE A 118 -1.97 9.85 2.52
C ILE A 118 -1.83 11.20 1.79
N LYS A 119 -0.91 12.07 2.22
CA LYS A 119 -0.66 13.37 1.58
C LYS A 119 -0.13 13.19 0.15
N LEU A 120 0.80 12.25 -0.06
CA LEU A 120 1.34 11.93 -1.37
C LEU A 120 0.25 11.45 -2.32
N LEU A 121 -0.55 10.48 -1.88
CA LEU A 121 -1.60 9.87 -2.68
C LEU A 121 -2.75 10.83 -3.00
N LYS A 122 -3.05 11.79 -2.13
CA LYS A 122 -4.06 12.83 -2.41
C LYS A 122 -3.69 13.79 -3.52
N LYS A 123 -2.40 13.89 -3.86
CA LYS A 123 -1.90 14.73 -4.96
C LYS A 123 -1.90 14.01 -6.31
N ASP A 124 -2.15 12.71 -6.31
CA ASP A 124 -2.16 11.90 -7.53
C ASP A 124 -3.54 11.90 -8.17
N ASP A 125 -3.64 12.53 -9.33
CA ASP A 125 -4.91 12.70 -10.06
C ASP A 125 -5.52 11.40 -10.61
N ARG A 126 -4.80 10.29 -10.56
CA ARG A 126 -5.30 8.97 -10.93
C ARG A 126 -6.34 8.43 -9.95
N PHE A 127 -6.38 8.97 -8.71
CA PHE A 127 -7.24 8.44 -7.67
C PHE A 127 -8.42 9.36 -7.38
N SER A 128 -9.63 8.76 -7.29
CA SER A 128 -10.85 9.48 -6.94
C SER A 128 -11.00 9.72 -5.43
N ASN A 129 -10.54 8.75 -4.64
CA ASN A 129 -10.63 8.77 -3.18
C ASN A 129 -9.53 7.91 -2.57
N ILE A 130 -9.04 8.31 -1.38
CA ILE A 130 -8.13 7.52 -0.57
C ILE A 130 -8.91 6.85 0.56
N ILE A 131 -8.71 5.54 0.69
CA ILE A 131 -9.24 4.68 1.75
C ILE A 131 -8.03 4.13 2.51
N VAL A 132 -8.05 4.17 3.83
CA VAL A 132 -7.00 3.58 4.67
C VAL A 132 -7.50 2.25 5.20
N LEU A 133 -6.69 1.19 5.05
CA LEU A 133 -6.96 -0.13 5.59
C LEU A 133 -5.78 -0.56 6.45
N GLY A 134 -6.02 -0.78 7.73
CA GLY A 134 -5.02 -1.27 8.67
C GLY A 134 -5.30 -2.68 9.14
N HIS A 135 -4.26 -3.50 9.26
CA HIS A 135 -4.32 -4.85 9.83
C HIS A 135 -3.60 -4.87 11.18
N SER A 136 -4.24 -5.39 12.22
CA SER A 136 -3.67 -5.53 13.57
C SER A 136 -3.13 -4.19 14.10
N GLU A 137 -1.84 -4.08 14.45
CA GLU A 137 -1.18 -2.79 14.80
C GLU A 137 -1.40 -1.71 13.75
N GLY A 138 -1.37 -2.08 12.46
CA GLY A 138 -1.66 -1.17 11.36
C GLY A 138 -3.06 -0.55 11.42
N SER A 139 -4.02 -1.18 12.10
CA SER A 139 -5.33 -0.59 12.36
C SER A 139 -5.23 0.60 13.31
N LEU A 140 -4.45 0.50 14.38
CA LEU A 140 -4.24 1.62 15.32
C LEU A 140 -3.49 2.77 14.65
N ILE A 141 -2.41 2.45 13.92
CA ILE A 141 -1.64 3.44 13.14
C ILE A 141 -2.56 4.16 12.14
N GLY A 142 -3.30 3.39 11.34
CA GLY A 142 -4.19 3.90 10.32
C GLY A 142 -5.35 4.73 10.89
N MET A 143 -5.90 4.34 12.04
CA MET A 143 -6.95 5.10 12.73
C MET A 143 -6.45 6.50 13.15
N ILE A 144 -5.28 6.58 13.78
CA ILE A 144 -4.70 7.85 14.24
C ILE A 144 -4.35 8.75 13.06
N ALA A 145 -3.68 8.21 12.03
CA ALA A 145 -3.36 8.95 10.82
C ALA A 145 -4.63 9.42 10.08
N SER A 146 -5.67 8.58 10.04
CA SER A 146 -6.95 8.93 9.41
C SER A 146 -7.69 10.04 10.16
N HIS A 147 -7.58 10.08 11.48
CA HIS A 147 -8.17 11.16 12.26
C HIS A 147 -7.58 12.53 11.87
N LYS A 148 -6.27 12.58 11.62
CA LYS A 148 -5.57 13.81 11.20
C LYS A 148 -5.75 14.11 9.71
N GLN A 149 -5.58 13.12 8.84
CA GLN A 149 -5.52 13.31 7.39
C GLN A 149 -6.88 13.21 6.68
N LYS A 150 -7.92 12.72 7.36
CA LYS A 150 -9.30 12.66 6.85
C LYS A 150 -9.42 12.00 5.46
N PRO A 151 -8.99 10.72 5.28
CA PRO A 151 -9.28 9.96 4.08
C PRO A 151 -10.79 9.73 3.95
N LYS A 152 -11.24 9.26 2.78
CA LYS A 152 -12.67 9.02 2.53
C LYS A 152 -13.28 7.97 3.46
N LYS A 153 -12.50 6.91 3.77
CA LYS A 153 -12.90 5.82 4.69
C LYS A 153 -11.67 5.30 5.42
N PHE A 154 -11.93 4.72 6.58
CA PHE A 154 -10.98 3.88 7.32
C PHE A 154 -11.60 2.49 7.53
N ILE A 155 -10.80 1.45 7.33
CA ILE A 155 -11.15 0.04 7.51
C ILE A 155 -10.16 -0.58 8.49
N SER A 156 -10.67 -1.18 9.56
CA SER A 156 -9.88 -1.92 10.55
C SER A 156 -10.08 -3.42 10.36
N ILE A 157 -8.99 -4.15 10.18
CA ILE A 157 -8.99 -5.62 10.13
C ILE A 157 -8.20 -6.12 11.32
N ALA A 158 -8.82 -6.92 12.17
CA ALA A 158 -8.23 -7.48 13.39
C ALA A 158 -7.55 -6.42 14.27
N GLY A 159 -8.10 -5.20 14.29
CA GLY A 159 -7.64 -4.12 15.15
C GLY A 159 -8.04 -4.36 16.60
N ILE A 160 -7.19 -3.86 17.52
CA ILE A 160 -7.45 -3.94 18.96
C ILE A 160 -8.55 -2.92 19.29
N GLY A 161 -9.62 -3.39 19.93
CA GLY A 161 -10.75 -2.55 20.35
C GLY A 161 -10.68 -2.05 21.80
N ILE A 162 -9.67 -2.46 22.54
CA ILE A 162 -9.43 -2.11 23.95
C ILE A 162 -8.00 -1.60 24.13
N THR A 163 -7.68 -1.02 25.29
CA THR A 163 -6.32 -0.51 25.55
C THR A 163 -5.34 -1.68 25.75
N ALA A 164 -4.05 -1.45 25.50
CA ALA A 164 -3.02 -2.48 25.72
C ALA A 164 -2.91 -2.89 27.21
N ALA A 165 -3.39 -2.05 28.13
CA ALA A 165 -3.42 -2.37 29.56
C ALA A 165 -4.58 -3.30 29.94
N ASP A 166 -5.57 -3.49 29.05
CA ASP A 166 -6.75 -4.33 29.26
C ASP A 166 -6.61 -5.71 28.58
N ILE A 167 -5.44 -6.02 27.99
CA ILE A 167 -5.06 -7.30 27.39
C ILE A 167 -4.23 -8.10 28.39
#